data_1096de5b13694d4eda2fb7951a234aab
#
_entry.id   1096de5b13694d4eda2fb7951a234aab
#
_cell.length_a   1.000
_cell.length_b   1.000
_cell.length_c   1.000
_cell.angle_alpha   90.00
_cell.angle_beta   90.00
_cell.angle_gamma   90.00
#
_symmetry.space_group_name_H-M   'P 1'
#
loop_
_entity.id
_entity.type
_entity.pdbx_description
1 polymer ?
#
loop_
_entity_poly.entity_id
_entity_poly.type
_entity_poly.pdbx_seq_one_letter_code
_entity_poly.pdbx_strand_id
1 'polypeptide(L)'
;MSMPATSTKTTKLATSLIDEYALLGWRAMLTEVNLSPKPGLVDRINCGAHKDMALEDFHRSALAIQGWLPRFIEFGACSGEMAPEAVLHGLRPIGMACEGDMFRATAGVNTHKGSIFSLGLLCAAIGRLLQLNQPVTPTTVCSTAASFCRGLTDRELRTNNSQLTAGQRLYQQLGLTGARGEAEAGYPLVLNHALPHYLTLLDQGLDPELALLDTLLLLMAINGDTNVASRGGEGGLRWLQREAQTLLQKGGIRTPADLDYLRQFDRECIERNLSPGGSADLLILTWFLAQI
;
A
#
# COMPACT_ATOMS: atom_id res chain seq x y z
N MET A 1 39.81 -26.57 29.25
CA MET A 1 39.46 -26.04 27.92
C MET A 1 38.17 -25.23 28.05
N SER A 2 38.31 -23.92 28.13
CA SER A 2 37.17 -22.99 28.30
C SER A 2 36.71 -22.56 26.91
N MET A 3 35.44 -22.82 26.58
CA MET A 3 34.84 -22.32 25.35
C MET A 3 34.59 -20.81 25.49
N PRO A 4 34.90 -20.02 24.47
CA PRO A 4 34.54 -18.59 24.49
C PRO A 4 33.03 -18.43 24.29
N ALA A 5 32.41 -17.74 25.23
CA ALA A 5 31.03 -17.26 25.09
C ALA A 5 31.00 -16.24 23.95
N THR A 6 30.35 -16.60 22.83
CA THR A 6 30.00 -15.67 21.75
C THR A 6 28.89 -14.75 22.27
N SER A 7 29.30 -13.59 22.78
CA SER A 7 28.38 -12.47 23.06
C SER A 7 27.89 -11.91 21.74
N THR A 8 26.71 -12.29 21.31
CA THR A 8 25.96 -11.61 20.26
C THR A 8 25.58 -10.23 20.78
N LYS A 9 26.40 -9.21 20.43
CA LYS A 9 26.03 -7.80 20.57
C LYS A 9 24.89 -7.53 19.60
N THR A 10 23.67 -7.58 20.09
CA THR A 10 22.52 -6.97 19.39
C THR A 10 22.79 -5.49 19.34
N THR A 11 23.28 -5.01 18.21
CA THR A 11 23.49 -3.58 17.98
C THR A 11 22.12 -2.94 18.00
N LYS A 12 21.83 -2.13 19.02
CA LYS A 12 20.56 -1.40 19.14
C LYS A 12 20.48 -0.45 17.94
N LEU A 13 19.50 -0.62 17.08
CA LEU A 13 19.26 0.24 15.92
C LEU A 13 19.20 1.69 16.41
N ALA A 14 19.81 2.62 15.67
CA ALA A 14 19.76 4.03 16.04
C ALA A 14 18.30 4.51 15.93
N THR A 15 17.75 5.06 17.01
CA THR A 15 16.38 5.56 17.09
C THR A 15 16.09 6.55 15.94
N SER A 16 17.08 7.36 15.54
CA SER A 16 16.97 8.31 14.44
C SER A 16 16.62 7.66 13.08
N LEU A 17 17.14 6.47 12.78
CA LEU A 17 16.82 5.77 11.51
C LEU A 17 15.39 5.19 11.55
N ILE A 18 14.96 4.68 12.70
CA ILE A 18 13.58 4.21 12.88
C ILE A 18 12.60 5.37 12.66
N ASP A 19 12.87 6.52 13.30
CA ASP A 19 12.03 7.70 13.17
C ASP A 19 12.00 8.25 11.74
N GLU A 20 13.13 8.21 11.03
CA GLU A 20 13.24 8.65 9.63
C GLU A 20 12.35 7.81 8.71
N TYR A 21 12.48 6.48 8.72
CA TYR A 21 11.64 5.62 7.87
C TYR A 21 10.17 5.63 8.29
N ALA A 22 9.88 5.73 9.60
CA ALA A 22 8.51 5.88 10.08
C ALA A 22 7.88 7.18 9.59
N LEU A 23 8.63 8.29 9.60
CA LEU A 23 8.18 9.57 9.06
C LEU A 23 7.90 9.49 7.56
N LEU A 24 8.74 8.79 6.78
CA LEU A 24 8.49 8.57 5.35
C LEU A 24 7.21 7.78 5.11
N GLY A 25 6.95 6.73 5.87
CA GLY A 25 5.70 5.96 5.78
C GLY A 25 4.46 6.81 6.09
N TRP A 26 4.52 7.65 7.13
CA TRP A 26 3.44 8.58 7.45
C TRP A 26 3.24 9.64 6.36
N ARG A 27 4.33 10.21 5.84
CA ARG A 27 4.27 11.17 4.72
C ARG A 27 3.68 10.55 3.47
N ALA A 28 3.99 9.28 3.18
CA ALA A 28 3.43 8.57 2.03
C ALA A 28 1.89 8.54 2.09
N MET A 29 1.32 8.20 3.26
CA MET A 29 -0.13 8.25 3.45
C MET A 29 -0.69 9.66 3.25
N LEU A 30 -0.07 10.68 3.83
CA LEU A 30 -0.53 12.07 3.69
C LEU A 30 -0.39 12.59 2.25
N THR A 31 0.65 12.20 1.54
CA THR A 31 0.86 12.57 0.13
C THR A 31 -0.27 12.00 -0.73
N GLU A 32 -0.60 10.72 -0.57
CA GLU A 32 -1.70 10.10 -1.30
C GLU A 32 -3.04 10.75 -0.96
N VAL A 33 -3.35 10.91 0.32
CA VAL A 33 -4.63 11.47 0.79
C VAL A 33 -4.88 12.88 0.26
N ASN A 34 -3.84 13.72 0.20
CA ASN A 34 -3.95 15.11 -0.26
C ASN A 34 -3.84 15.26 -1.78
N LEU A 35 -3.53 14.19 -2.52
CA LEU A 35 -3.51 14.21 -3.98
C LEU A 35 -4.91 14.41 -4.55
N SER A 36 -5.07 15.27 -5.56
CA SER A 36 -6.40 15.59 -6.13
C SER A 36 -6.30 16.14 -7.56
N PRO A 37 -7.21 15.77 -8.49
CA PRO A 37 -8.36 14.90 -8.28
C PRO A 37 -8.00 13.42 -8.40
N LYS A 38 -8.65 12.55 -7.59
CA LYS A 38 -8.44 11.10 -7.63
C LYS A 38 -9.74 10.37 -8.01
N PRO A 39 -9.85 9.76 -9.20
CA PRO A 39 -11.11 9.18 -9.67
C PRO A 39 -11.67 8.12 -8.70
N GLY A 40 -12.89 8.36 -8.21
CA GLY A 40 -13.65 7.50 -7.31
C GLY A 40 -13.14 7.40 -5.87
N LEU A 41 -12.03 8.08 -5.54
CA LEU A 41 -11.41 8.11 -4.21
C LEU A 41 -11.76 9.39 -3.46
N VAL A 42 -11.68 9.33 -2.13
CA VAL A 42 -11.76 10.53 -1.29
C VAL A 42 -10.55 11.41 -1.56
N ASP A 43 -10.77 12.70 -1.79
CA ASP A 43 -9.72 13.69 -1.99
C ASP A 43 -10.11 15.08 -1.46
N ARG A 44 -9.37 16.13 -1.84
CA ARG A 44 -9.66 17.52 -1.42
C ARG A 44 -10.91 18.10 -2.06
N ILE A 45 -11.46 17.49 -3.13
CA ILE A 45 -12.60 18.02 -3.89
C ILE A 45 -13.90 17.37 -3.42
N ASN A 46 -13.91 16.06 -3.21
CA ASN A 46 -15.10 15.30 -2.85
C ASN A 46 -14.80 13.98 -2.14
N CYS A 47 -15.85 13.27 -1.75
CA CYS A 47 -15.75 11.97 -1.07
C CYS A 47 -15.65 10.78 -2.05
N GLY A 48 -15.44 11.01 -3.35
CA GLY A 48 -15.41 9.94 -4.34
C GLY A 48 -16.69 9.09 -4.31
N ALA A 49 -16.55 7.81 -4.51
CA ALA A 49 -17.66 6.85 -4.45
C ALA A 49 -18.03 6.42 -3.01
N HIS A 50 -17.78 7.28 -2.00
CA HIS A 50 -18.04 7.01 -0.59
C HIS A 50 -19.12 7.92 -0.01
N LYS A 51 -19.93 7.36 0.92
CA LYS A 51 -20.95 8.09 1.67
C LYS A 51 -20.70 8.08 3.18
N ASP A 52 -19.69 7.33 3.59
CA ASP A 52 -19.37 6.99 4.98
C ASP A 52 -18.01 7.54 5.44
N MET A 53 -17.26 8.20 4.56
CA MET A 53 -15.94 8.77 4.87
C MET A 53 -15.67 10.05 4.08
N ALA A 54 -14.86 10.91 4.67
CA ALA A 54 -14.39 12.17 4.10
C ALA A 54 -12.87 12.32 4.30
N LEU A 55 -12.28 13.39 3.76
CA LEU A 55 -10.84 13.66 3.83
C LEU A 55 -10.34 13.69 5.29
N GLU A 56 -11.11 14.26 6.20
CA GLU A 56 -10.78 14.35 7.62
C GLU A 56 -10.66 12.99 8.30
N ASP A 57 -11.42 11.97 7.84
CA ASP A 57 -11.30 10.60 8.35
C ASP A 57 -9.94 10.00 7.98
N PHE A 58 -9.46 10.27 6.78
CA PHE A 58 -8.14 9.85 6.32
C PHE A 58 -7.02 10.55 7.09
N HIS A 59 -7.14 11.85 7.38
CA HIS A 59 -6.17 12.56 8.20
C HIS A 59 -6.14 12.03 9.63
N ARG A 60 -7.30 11.80 10.27
CA ARG A 60 -7.39 11.18 11.60
C ARG A 60 -6.80 9.79 11.62
N SER A 61 -7.07 9.00 10.58
CA SER A 61 -6.52 7.67 10.39
C SER A 61 -5.00 7.70 10.28
N ALA A 62 -4.44 8.54 9.40
CA ALA A 62 -2.99 8.66 9.21
C ALA A 62 -2.29 9.08 10.52
N LEU A 63 -2.90 9.99 11.29
CA LEU A 63 -2.38 10.39 12.60
C LEU A 63 -2.41 9.24 13.62
N ALA A 64 -3.48 8.43 13.63
CA ALA A 64 -3.57 7.26 14.51
C ALA A 64 -2.54 6.18 14.16
N ILE A 65 -2.22 6.02 12.87
CA ILE A 65 -1.26 5.02 12.38
C ILE A 65 0.19 5.47 12.62
N GLN A 66 0.47 6.77 12.64
CA GLN A 66 1.82 7.34 12.75
C GLN A 66 2.66 6.70 13.86
N GLY A 67 2.09 6.56 15.06
CA GLY A 67 2.78 5.99 16.23
C GLY A 67 3.04 4.48 16.14
N TRP A 68 2.46 3.79 15.15
CA TRP A 68 2.64 2.35 14.93
C TRP A 68 3.77 2.04 13.95
N LEU A 69 4.11 2.94 13.04
CA LEU A 69 5.16 2.73 12.05
C LEU A 69 6.53 2.42 12.69
N PRO A 70 6.99 3.14 13.74
CA PRO A 70 8.21 2.76 14.45
C PRO A 70 8.14 1.34 15.01
N ARG A 71 7.00 0.91 15.54
CA ARG A 71 6.83 -0.42 16.14
C ARG A 71 6.97 -1.55 15.13
N PHE A 72 6.49 -1.36 13.89
CA PHE A 72 6.72 -2.31 12.81
C PHE A 72 8.22 -2.43 12.48
N ILE A 73 8.95 -1.31 12.40
CA ILE A 73 10.39 -1.27 12.13
C ILE A 73 11.15 -1.95 13.28
N GLU A 74 10.84 -1.61 14.52
CA GLU A 74 11.45 -2.20 15.73
C GLU A 74 11.24 -3.72 15.78
N PHE A 75 10.01 -4.18 15.52
CA PHE A 75 9.73 -5.60 15.46
C PHE A 75 10.54 -6.28 14.35
N GLY A 76 10.63 -5.68 13.17
CA GLY A 76 11.48 -6.16 12.08
C GLY A 76 12.93 -6.28 12.48
N ALA A 77 13.49 -5.30 13.17
CA ALA A 77 14.85 -5.33 13.69
C ALA A 77 15.05 -6.48 14.71
N CYS A 78 14.09 -6.70 15.60
CA CYS A 78 14.14 -7.82 16.54
C CYS A 78 13.97 -9.19 15.88
N SER A 79 13.52 -9.26 14.64
CA SER A 79 13.23 -10.51 13.92
C SER A 79 14.43 -11.11 13.17
N GLY A 80 15.65 -10.56 13.33
CA GLY A 80 16.83 -10.95 12.56
C GLY A 80 17.11 -12.47 12.54
N GLU A 81 16.93 -13.15 13.68
CA GLU A 81 17.15 -14.60 13.82
C GLU A 81 15.89 -15.44 13.56
N MET A 82 14.73 -14.83 13.36
CA MET A 82 13.48 -15.53 13.08
C MET A 82 13.47 -16.09 11.66
N ALA A 83 12.85 -17.26 11.47
CA ALA A 83 12.49 -17.72 10.13
C ALA A 83 11.57 -16.67 9.47
N PRO A 84 11.77 -16.30 8.19
CA PRO A 84 10.99 -15.26 7.54
C PRO A 84 9.48 -15.46 7.65
N GLU A 85 8.99 -16.67 7.49
CA GLU A 85 7.57 -17.01 7.57
C GLU A 85 6.96 -16.81 8.97
N ALA A 86 7.81 -16.85 10.03
CA ALA A 86 7.37 -16.59 11.40
C ALA A 86 7.19 -15.08 11.68
N VAL A 87 7.86 -14.21 10.92
CA VAL A 87 7.80 -12.75 11.08
C VAL A 87 6.37 -12.23 10.90
N LEU A 88 5.68 -12.68 9.85
CA LEU A 88 4.28 -12.27 9.60
C LEU A 88 3.38 -12.63 10.78
N HIS A 89 3.57 -13.80 11.39
CA HIS A 89 2.79 -14.22 12.55
C HIS A 89 2.97 -13.24 13.73
N GLY A 90 4.22 -12.84 14.00
CA GLY A 90 4.53 -11.85 15.04
C GLY A 90 4.08 -10.43 14.74
N LEU A 91 4.01 -10.05 13.45
CA LEU A 91 3.49 -8.73 13.02
C LEU A 91 1.98 -8.59 13.17
N ARG A 92 1.22 -9.70 13.09
CA ARG A 92 -0.25 -9.65 13.14
C ARG A 92 -0.82 -8.96 14.38
N PRO A 93 -0.38 -9.23 15.62
CA PRO A 93 -0.88 -8.50 16.80
C PRO A 93 -0.64 -6.98 16.69
N ILE A 94 0.52 -6.56 16.16
CA ILE A 94 0.86 -5.15 15.98
C ILE A 94 -0.08 -4.53 14.92
N GLY A 95 -0.26 -5.21 13.78
CA GLY A 95 -1.17 -4.77 12.72
C GLY A 95 -2.61 -4.67 13.19
N MET A 96 -3.12 -5.66 13.93
CA MET A 96 -4.48 -5.65 14.48
C MET A 96 -4.68 -4.52 15.50
N ALA A 97 -3.69 -4.23 16.33
CA ALA A 97 -3.75 -3.12 17.28
C ALA A 97 -3.74 -1.77 16.56
N CYS A 98 -2.91 -1.62 15.52
CA CYS A 98 -2.90 -0.45 14.64
C CYS A 98 -4.25 -0.26 13.92
N GLU A 99 -4.82 -1.33 13.33
CA GLU A 99 -6.17 -1.29 12.75
C GLU A 99 -7.22 -0.87 13.79
N GLY A 100 -7.13 -1.36 15.03
CA GLY A 100 -8.02 -0.97 16.12
C GLY A 100 -7.96 0.53 16.43
N ASP A 101 -6.77 1.13 16.44
CA ASP A 101 -6.60 2.57 16.64
C ASP A 101 -7.14 3.37 15.46
N MET A 102 -6.89 2.92 14.23
CA MET A 102 -7.47 3.49 13.03
C MET A 102 -9.00 3.50 13.09
N PHE A 103 -9.63 2.37 13.40
CA PHE A 103 -11.09 2.27 13.50
C PHE A 103 -11.66 3.17 14.61
N ARG A 104 -10.97 3.31 15.76
CA ARG A 104 -11.39 4.24 16.81
C ARG A 104 -11.33 5.69 16.35
N ALA A 105 -10.27 6.07 15.62
CA ALA A 105 -10.07 7.42 15.11
C ALA A 105 -11.09 7.81 14.02
N THR A 106 -11.63 6.82 13.31
CA THR A 106 -12.55 7.01 12.17
C THR A 106 -13.99 6.59 12.47
N ALA A 107 -14.35 6.42 13.75
CA ALA A 107 -15.68 5.96 14.17
C ALA A 107 -16.13 4.63 13.48
N GLY A 108 -15.20 3.72 13.27
CA GLY A 108 -15.47 2.40 12.69
C GLY A 108 -15.35 2.32 11.18
N VAL A 109 -14.93 3.41 10.52
CA VAL A 109 -14.76 3.43 9.05
C VAL A 109 -13.39 2.89 8.64
N ASN A 110 -13.37 2.03 7.63
CA ASN A 110 -12.14 1.46 7.08
C ASN A 110 -11.51 2.41 6.05
N THR A 111 -10.49 3.14 6.46
CA THR A 111 -9.77 4.08 5.60
C THR A 111 -8.44 3.52 5.05
N HIS A 112 -7.57 2.99 5.91
CA HIS A 112 -6.20 2.60 5.57
C HIS A 112 -5.85 1.13 5.91
N LYS A 113 -6.80 0.23 5.99
CA LYS A 113 -6.52 -1.16 6.38
C LYS A 113 -5.51 -1.84 5.45
N GLY A 114 -5.64 -1.65 4.13
CA GLY A 114 -4.70 -2.18 3.15
C GLY A 114 -3.31 -1.56 3.28
N SER A 115 -3.26 -0.25 3.50
CA SER A 115 -2.02 0.50 3.73
C SER A 115 -1.32 0.06 5.02
N ILE A 116 -2.05 -0.16 6.14
CA ILE A 116 -1.49 -0.69 7.40
C ILE A 116 -0.80 -2.03 7.16
N PHE A 117 -1.46 -2.95 6.44
CA PHE A 117 -0.89 -4.25 6.11
C PHE A 117 0.39 -4.10 5.29
N SER A 118 0.34 -3.35 4.19
CA SER A 118 1.45 -3.26 3.25
C SER A 118 2.61 -2.41 3.78
N LEU A 119 2.36 -1.21 4.34
CA LEU A 119 3.40 -0.40 4.98
C LEU A 119 3.99 -1.10 6.20
N GLY A 120 3.17 -1.79 7.00
CA GLY A 120 3.65 -2.56 8.15
C GLY A 120 4.66 -3.63 7.74
N LEU A 121 4.42 -4.33 6.63
CA LEU A 121 5.36 -5.31 6.06
C LEU A 121 6.65 -4.66 5.57
N LEU A 122 6.55 -3.54 4.81
CA LEU A 122 7.74 -2.84 4.32
C LEU A 122 8.56 -2.24 5.46
N CYS A 123 7.91 -1.64 6.45
CA CYS A 123 8.57 -1.13 7.66
C CYS A 123 9.30 -2.24 8.43
N ALA A 124 8.68 -3.39 8.60
CA ALA A 124 9.33 -4.54 9.24
C ALA A 124 10.50 -5.08 8.40
N ALA A 125 10.36 -5.11 7.08
CA ALA A 125 11.45 -5.49 6.17
C ALA A 125 12.65 -4.54 6.31
N ILE A 126 12.42 -3.23 6.36
CA ILE A 126 13.46 -2.21 6.60
C ILE A 126 14.15 -2.48 7.94
N GLY A 127 13.40 -2.65 9.02
CA GLY A 127 13.97 -2.92 10.34
C GLY A 127 14.88 -4.16 10.35
N ARG A 128 14.43 -5.25 9.69
CA ARG A 128 15.22 -6.47 9.54
C ARG A 128 16.50 -6.27 8.74
N LEU A 129 16.43 -5.58 7.60
CA LEU A 129 17.57 -5.28 6.75
C LEU A 129 18.62 -4.43 7.49
N LEU A 130 18.18 -3.40 8.20
CA LEU A 130 19.06 -2.54 9.02
C LEU A 130 19.78 -3.35 10.10
N GLN A 131 19.05 -4.21 10.82
CA GLN A 131 19.64 -5.09 11.87
C GLN A 131 20.68 -6.06 11.29
N LEU A 132 20.43 -6.55 10.07
CA LEU A 132 21.34 -7.48 9.39
C LEU A 132 22.46 -6.76 8.62
N ASN A 133 22.56 -5.44 8.72
CA ASN A 133 23.50 -4.59 7.96
C ASN A 133 23.43 -4.85 6.45
N GLN A 134 22.21 -5.08 5.94
CA GLN A 134 21.96 -5.24 4.51
C GLN A 134 21.48 -3.92 3.88
N PRO A 135 21.72 -3.71 2.59
CA PRO A 135 21.26 -2.50 1.90
C PRO A 135 19.72 -2.35 1.97
N VAL A 136 19.26 -1.14 2.30
CA VAL A 136 17.85 -0.78 2.25
C VAL A 136 17.61 -0.11 0.90
N THR A 137 17.02 -0.85 -0.02
CA THR A 137 16.63 -0.42 -1.37
C THR A 137 15.21 -0.91 -1.65
N PRO A 138 14.48 -0.32 -2.60
CA PRO A 138 13.15 -0.81 -2.98
C PRO A 138 13.12 -2.33 -3.23
N THR A 139 14.10 -2.86 -3.95
CA THR A 139 14.18 -4.29 -4.28
C THR A 139 14.41 -5.15 -3.05
N THR A 140 15.37 -4.80 -2.17
CA THR A 140 15.68 -5.59 -0.98
C THR A 140 14.54 -5.53 0.05
N VAL A 141 13.89 -4.39 0.19
CA VAL A 141 12.73 -4.22 1.09
C VAL A 141 11.56 -5.07 0.62
N CYS A 142 11.20 -5.01 -0.67
CA CYS A 142 10.10 -5.79 -1.22
C CYS A 142 10.37 -7.29 -1.21
N SER A 143 11.59 -7.73 -1.53
CA SER A 143 11.95 -9.15 -1.47
C SER A 143 11.95 -9.70 -0.04
N THR A 144 12.38 -8.88 0.93
CA THR A 144 12.31 -9.25 2.35
C THR A 144 10.87 -9.36 2.82
N ALA A 145 10.00 -8.39 2.49
CA ALA A 145 8.58 -8.45 2.79
C ALA A 145 7.89 -9.68 2.16
N ALA A 146 8.22 -10.00 0.91
CA ALA A 146 7.72 -11.21 0.23
C ALA A 146 8.12 -12.48 0.99
N SER A 147 9.34 -12.56 1.52
CA SER A 147 9.79 -13.71 2.29
C SER A 147 8.93 -13.97 3.54
N PHE A 148 8.40 -12.91 4.17
CA PHE A 148 7.47 -13.02 5.31
C PHE A 148 6.10 -13.58 4.89
N CYS A 149 5.71 -13.33 3.65
CA CYS A 149 4.39 -13.65 3.11
C CYS A 149 4.33 -14.97 2.33
N ARG A 150 5.41 -15.77 2.27
CA ARG A 150 5.45 -17.01 1.49
C ARG A 150 4.29 -17.95 1.83
N GLY A 151 3.50 -18.36 0.82
CA GLY A 151 2.33 -19.22 0.96
C GLY A 151 1.11 -18.53 1.60
N LEU A 152 1.10 -17.21 1.70
CA LEU A 152 0.02 -16.45 2.35
C LEU A 152 -1.31 -16.57 1.58
N THR A 153 -1.27 -16.46 0.27
CA THR A 153 -2.44 -16.60 -0.60
C THR A 153 -3.09 -17.97 -0.47
N ASP A 154 -2.30 -19.01 -0.51
CA ASP A 154 -2.82 -20.37 -0.36
C ASP A 154 -3.44 -20.60 1.02
N ARG A 155 -2.80 -20.15 2.09
CA ARG A 155 -3.31 -20.33 3.46
C ARG A 155 -4.57 -19.51 3.76
N GLU A 156 -4.72 -18.32 3.19
CA GLU A 156 -5.79 -17.41 3.58
C GLU A 156 -6.89 -17.23 2.53
N LEU A 157 -6.60 -17.45 1.26
CA LEU A 157 -7.59 -17.30 0.19
C LEU A 157 -8.16 -18.63 -0.29
N ARG A 158 -7.39 -19.72 -0.26
CA ARG A 158 -7.89 -21.08 -0.55
C ARG A 158 -8.48 -21.72 0.70
N THR A 159 -9.68 -21.33 1.07
CA THR A 159 -10.38 -21.92 2.21
C THR A 159 -11.68 -22.54 1.76
N ASN A 160 -12.08 -23.64 2.42
CA ASN A 160 -13.35 -24.32 2.20
C ASN A 160 -14.40 -23.94 3.27
N ASN A 161 -14.23 -22.82 3.97
CA ASN A 161 -15.18 -22.39 4.98
C ASN A 161 -16.52 -21.99 4.37
N SER A 162 -17.60 -22.26 5.08
CA SER A 162 -18.97 -21.91 4.68
C SER A 162 -19.23 -20.39 4.66
N GLN A 163 -18.43 -19.61 5.39
CA GLN A 163 -18.49 -18.16 5.40
C GLN A 163 -17.20 -17.57 4.82
N LEU A 164 -17.27 -17.14 3.57
CA LEU A 164 -16.15 -16.53 2.86
C LEU A 164 -16.10 -15.01 3.12
N THR A 165 -14.92 -14.49 3.35
CA THR A 165 -14.66 -13.04 3.30
C THR A 165 -14.80 -12.52 1.85
N ALA A 166 -14.98 -11.19 1.68
CA ALA A 166 -15.04 -10.58 0.35
C ALA A 166 -13.82 -10.93 -0.51
N GLY A 167 -12.60 -10.88 0.06
CA GLY A 167 -11.37 -11.24 -0.64
C GLY A 167 -11.34 -12.70 -1.08
N GLN A 168 -11.80 -13.63 -0.24
CA GLN A 168 -11.88 -15.06 -0.59
C GLN A 168 -12.88 -15.32 -1.72
N ARG A 169 -14.05 -14.65 -1.70
CA ARG A 169 -15.02 -14.73 -2.80
C ARG A 169 -14.43 -14.24 -4.12
N LEU A 170 -13.76 -13.07 -4.12
CA LEU A 170 -13.14 -12.51 -5.30
C LEU A 170 -11.99 -13.39 -5.83
N TYR A 171 -11.23 -14.01 -4.92
CA TYR A 171 -10.21 -14.97 -5.32
C TYR A 171 -10.82 -16.20 -6.02
N GLN A 172 -11.89 -16.79 -5.46
CA GLN A 172 -12.54 -17.95 -6.06
C GLN A 172 -13.22 -17.63 -7.40
N GLN A 173 -13.82 -16.45 -7.53
CA GLN A 173 -14.59 -16.07 -8.71
C GLN A 173 -13.73 -15.50 -9.85
N LEU A 174 -12.71 -14.70 -9.50
CA LEU A 174 -11.93 -13.91 -10.46
C LEU A 174 -10.42 -14.13 -10.38
N GLY A 175 -9.95 -14.96 -9.44
CA GLY A 175 -8.52 -15.17 -9.21
C GLY A 175 -7.78 -13.98 -8.58
N LEU A 176 -8.51 -12.97 -8.07
CA LEU A 176 -7.92 -11.76 -7.52
C LEU A 176 -7.35 -12.01 -6.12
N THR A 177 -6.05 -11.80 -5.97
CA THR A 177 -5.33 -12.03 -4.71
C THR A 177 -5.24 -10.76 -3.83
N GLY A 178 -5.46 -9.58 -4.43
CA GLY A 178 -5.40 -8.28 -3.75
C GLY A 178 -4.06 -8.02 -3.05
N ALA A 179 -4.09 -7.27 -1.95
CA ALA A 179 -2.89 -6.90 -1.20
C ALA A 179 -2.05 -8.11 -0.71
N ARG A 180 -2.70 -9.26 -0.47
CA ARG A 180 -1.98 -10.48 -0.05
C ARG A 180 -1.10 -11.03 -1.16
N GLY A 181 -1.62 -11.10 -2.38
CA GLY A 181 -0.87 -11.57 -3.54
C GLY A 181 0.24 -10.61 -3.92
N GLU A 182 -0.01 -9.30 -3.88
CA GLU A 182 1.02 -8.30 -4.09
C GLU A 182 2.16 -8.44 -3.07
N ALA A 183 1.85 -8.59 -1.79
CA ALA A 183 2.86 -8.75 -0.74
C ALA A 183 3.65 -10.07 -0.91
N GLU A 184 2.97 -11.19 -1.18
CA GLU A 184 3.62 -12.49 -1.38
C GLU A 184 4.54 -12.49 -2.60
N ALA A 185 4.15 -11.79 -3.68
CA ALA A 185 4.94 -11.64 -4.90
C ALA A 185 6.02 -10.55 -4.82
N GLY A 186 6.10 -9.78 -3.73
CA GLY A 186 7.08 -8.71 -3.56
C GLY A 186 6.69 -7.40 -4.25
N TYR A 187 5.40 -7.13 -4.33
CA TYR A 187 4.83 -5.89 -4.89
C TYR A 187 5.23 -5.63 -6.35
N PRO A 188 5.03 -6.60 -7.27
CA PRO A 188 5.46 -6.47 -8.66
C PRO A 188 4.82 -5.29 -9.38
N LEU A 189 3.56 -4.92 -9.07
CA LEU A 189 2.92 -3.75 -9.68
C LEU A 189 3.65 -2.46 -9.28
N VAL A 190 4.18 -2.39 -8.07
CA VAL A 190 4.97 -1.24 -7.62
C VAL A 190 6.37 -1.28 -8.21
N LEU A 191 7.13 -2.37 -7.99
CA LEU A 191 8.55 -2.44 -8.37
C LEU A 191 8.78 -2.39 -9.89
N ASN A 192 7.93 -3.07 -10.66
CA ASN A 192 8.17 -3.24 -12.10
C ASN A 192 7.41 -2.23 -12.97
N HIS A 193 6.43 -1.53 -12.40
CA HIS A 193 5.59 -0.61 -13.16
C HIS A 193 5.49 0.78 -12.52
N ALA A 194 4.87 0.91 -11.34
CA ALA A 194 4.55 2.22 -10.77
C ALA A 194 5.79 3.03 -10.36
N LEU A 195 6.74 2.40 -9.67
CA LEU A 195 7.96 3.07 -9.21
C LEU A 195 8.84 3.55 -10.38
N PRO A 196 9.22 2.71 -11.37
CA PRO A 196 10.00 3.19 -12.51
C PRO A 196 9.23 4.23 -13.34
N HIS A 197 7.91 4.10 -13.46
CA HIS A 197 7.09 5.11 -14.15
C HIS A 197 7.15 6.46 -13.43
N TYR A 198 6.89 6.49 -12.12
CA TYR A 198 6.94 7.70 -11.31
C TYR A 198 8.31 8.38 -11.38
N LEU A 199 9.39 7.64 -11.20
CA LEU A 199 10.76 8.17 -11.27
C LEU A 199 11.09 8.72 -12.65
N THR A 200 10.67 8.02 -13.73
CA THR A 200 10.86 8.51 -15.11
C THR A 200 10.15 9.84 -15.33
N LEU A 201 8.95 10.02 -14.81
CA LEU A 201 8.22 11.29 -14.93
C LEU A 201 8.91 12.43 -14.18
N LEU A 202 9.44 12.16 -12.99
CA LEU A 202 10.22 13.15 -12.23
C LEU A 202 11.50 13.52 -12.95
N ASP A 203 12.23 12.55 -13.52
CA ASP A 203 13.45 12.78 -14.30
C ASP A 203 13.19 13.62 -15.56
N GLN A 204 11.98 13.54 -16.11
CA GLN A 204 11.50 14.39 -17.20
C GLN A 204 11.10 15.80 -16.75
N GLY A 205 11.17 16.10 -15.45
CA GLY A 205 10.84 17.39 -14.87
C GLY A 205 9.34 17.63 -14.70
N LEU A 206 8.52 16.56 -14.71
CA LEU A 206 7.10 16.69 -14.43
C LEU A 206 6.88 17.07 -12.96
N ASP A 207 5.88 17.92 -12.70
CA ASP A 207 5.45 18.24 -11.36
C ASP A 207 5.14 16.97 -10.55
N PRO A 208 5.62 16.84 -9.29
CA PRO A 208 5.45 15.62 -8.50
C PRO A 208 3.99 15.20 -8.25
N GLU A 209 3.05 16.17 -8.10
CA GLU A 209 1.63 15.83 -7.94
C GLU A 209 1.06 15.27 -9.26
N LEU A 210 1.40 15.87 -10.39
CA LEU A 210 0.99 15.36 -11.71
C LEU A 210 1.60 13.99 -12.00
N ALA A 211 2.86 13.77 -11.62
CA ALA A 211 3.53 12.47 -11.76
C ALA A 211 2.85 11.39 -10.91
N LEU A 212 2.42 11.72 -9.70
CA LEU A 212 1.66 10.78 -8.84
C LEU A 212 0.27 10.50 -9.39
N LEU A 213 -0.44 11.50 -9.91
CA LEU A 213 -1.75 11.32 -10.53
C LEU A 213 -1.66 10.42 -11.79
N ASP A 214 -0.64 10.61 -12.60
CA ASP A 214 -0.38 9.75 -13.76
C ASP A 214 -0.01 8.32 -13.35
N THR A 215 0.76 8.19 -12.26
CA THR A 215 1.11 6.88 -11.69
C THR A 215 -0.10 6.18 -11.08
N LEU A 216 -1.00 6.91 -10.42
CA LEU A 216 -2.29 6.36 -9.97
C LEU A 216 -3.11 5.83 -11.15
N LEU A 217 -3.15 6.59 -12.24
CA LEU A 217 -3.84 6.19 -13.46
C LEU A 217 -3.25 4.90 -14.06
N LEU A 218 -1.90 4.77 -14.06
CA LEU A 218 -1.23 3.53 -14.44
C LEU A 218 -1.64 2.36 -13.54
N LEU A 219 -1.61 2.55 -12.21
CA LEU A 219 -2.03 1.52 -11.26
C LEU A 219 -3.49 1.12 -11.48
N MET A 220 -4.40 2.08 -11.70
CA MET A 220 -5.81 1.78 -12.02
C MET A 220 -5.96 0.97 -13.31
N ALA A 221 -5.09 1.16 -14.29
CA ALA A 221 -5.13 0.45 -15.56
C ALA A 221 -4.67 -1.02 -15.44
N ILE A 222 -3.76 -1.35 -14.50
CA ILE A 222 -3.12 -2.67 -14.45
C ILE A 222 -3.46 -3.48 -13.19
N ASN A 223 -3.95 -2.84 -12.12
CA ASN A 223 -4.25 -3.51 -10.85
C ASN A 223 -5.55 -4.32 -10.94
N GLY A 224 -5.51 -5.55 -10.42
CA GLY A 224 -6.72 -6.33 -10.10
C GLY A 224 -7.35 -5.85 -8.80
N ASP A 225 -7.85 -4.61 -8.79
CA ASP A 225 -8.32 -3.92 -7.59
C ASP A 225 -9.55 -4.61 -6.98
N THR A 226 -9.36 -5.25 -5.83
CA THR A 226 -10.41 -5.97 -5.11
C THR A 226 -11.49 -5.07 -4.54
N ASN A 227 -11.21 -3.77 -4.29
CA ASN A 227 -12.24 -2.82 -3.85
C ASN A 227 -13.18 -2.50 -5.01
N VAL A 228 -12.64 -2.26 -6.22
CA VAL A 228 -13.43 -2.06 -7.43
C VAL A 228 -14.24 -3.30 -7.77
N ALA A 229 -13.61 -4.48 -7.76
CA ALA A 229 -14.29 -5.75 -8.05
C ALA A 229 -15.38 -6.08 -7.01
N SER A 230 -15.18 -5.73 -5.75
CA SER A 230 -16.18 -5.91 -4.69
C SER A 230 -17.45 -5.05 -4.89
N ARG A 231 -17.31 -3.86 -5.51
CA ARG A 231 -18.40 -2.91 -5.75
C ARG A 231 -19.07 -3.10 -7.09
N GLY A 232 -18.28 -3.27 -8.15
CA GLY A 232 -18.75 -3.28 -9.54
C GLY A 232 -18.61 -4.63 -10.25
N GLY A 233 -18.16 -5.69 -9.55
CA GLY A 233 -17.86 -6.97 -10.15
C GLY A 233 -16.73 -6.90 -11.19
N GLU A 234 -16.60 -7.95 -11.99
CA GLU A 234 -15.64 -8.02 -13.08
C GLU A 234 -15.88 -6.91 -14.13
N GLY A 235 -17.14 -6.60 -14.40
CA GLY A 235 -17.52 -5.56 -15.36
C GLY A 235 -17.04 -4.17 -14.94
N GLY A 236 -17.22 -3.82 -13.67
CA GLY A 236 -16.74 -2.56 -13.10
C GLY A 236 -15.21 -2.47 -13.12
N LEU A 237 -14.52 -3.56 -12.76
CA LEU A 237 -13.05 -3.61 -12.80
C LEU A 237 -12.53 -3.41 -14.22
N ARG A 238 -13.06 -4.18 -15.20
CA ARG A 238 -12.66 -4.06 -16.60
C ARG A 238 -12.97 -2.69 -17.21
N TRP A 239 -14.08 -2.07 -16.80
CA TRP A 239 -14.42 -0.73 -17.25
C TRP A 239 -13.38 0.28 -16.73
N LEU A 240 -13.11 0.29 -15.42
CA LEU A 240 -12.12 1.19 -14.81
C LEU A 240 -10.74 1.05 -15.45
N GLN A 241 -10.27 -0.18 -15.65
CA GLN A 241 -8.99 -0.45 -16.29
C GLN A 241 -8.93 0.10 -17.72
N ARG A 242 -9.99 -0.09 -18.53
CA ARG A 242 -10.03 0.43 -19.91
C ARG A 242 -10.03 1.95 -19.96
N GLU A 243 -10.81 2.63 -19.10
CA GLU A 243 -10.83 4.09 -19.07
C GLU A 243 -9.47 4.65 -18.65
N ALA A 244 -8.85 4.09 -17.61
CA ALA A 244 -7.51 4.48 -17.20
C ALA A 244 -6.49 4.25 -18.31
N GLN A 245 -6.53 3.10 -18.98
CA GLN A 245 -5.65 2.78 -20.12
C GLN A 245 -5.86 3.75 -21.28
N THR A 246 -7.11 4.13 -21.55
CA THR A 246 -7.45 5.10 -22.63
C THR A 246 -6.85 6.47 -22.35
N LEU A 247 -6.90 6.93 -21.08
CA LEU A 247 -6.31 8.22 -20.71
C LEU A 247 -4.78 8.18 -20.84
N LEU A 248 -4.13 7.09 -20.40
CA LEU A 248 -2.69 6.91 -20.59
C LEU A 248 -2.29 6.91 -22.07
N GLN A 249 -3.06 6.26 -22.95
CA GLN A 249 -2.81 6.24 -24.39
C GLN A 249 -2.97 7.63 -25.04
N LYS A 250 -3.79 8.52 -24.47
CA LYS A 250 -3.93 9.91 -24.89
C LYS A 250 -2.78 10.81 -24.41
N GLY A 251 -1.82 10.27 -23.67
CA GLY A 251 -0.65 11.00 -23.16
C GLY A 251 -0.56 11.05 -21.63
N GLY A 252 -1.60 10.60 -20.92
CA GLY A 252 -1.65 10.64 -19.46
C GLY A 252 -1.84 12.05 -18.89
N ILE A 253 -1.33 12.29 -17.68
CA ILE A 253 -1.46 13.56 -16.97
C ILE A 253 -0.10 14.27 -17.01
N ARG A 254 0.03 15.29 -17.84
CA ARG A 254 1.30 16.01 -18.06
C ARG A 254 1.21 17.49 -17.73
N THR A 255 0.01 18.04 -17.76
CA THR A 255 -0.25 19.46 -17.53
C THR A 255 -1.46 19.66 -16.60
N PRO A 256 -1.61 20.82 -15.95
CA PRO A 256 -2.81 21.13 -15.18
C PRO A 256 -4.12 21.05 -15.99
N ALA A 257 -4.07 21.23 -17.30
CA ALA A 257 -5.25 21.10 -18.17
C ALA A 257 -5.74 19.64 -18.25
N ASP A 258 -4.84 18.65 -18.14
CA ASP A 258 -5.21 17.24 -18.21
C ASP A 258 -6.00 16.78 -16.95
N LEU A 259 -5.97 17.56 -15.86
CA LEU A 259 -6.77 17.29 -14.66
C LEU A 259 -8.28 17.28 -14.95
N ASP A 260 -8.74 17.92 -16.02
CA ASP A 260 -10.16 17.86 -16.42
C ASP A 260 -10.56 16.44 -16.86
N TYR A 261 -9.65 15.67 -17.46
CA TYR A 261 -9.88 14.26 -17.76
C TYR A 261 -10.09 13.44 -16.50
N LEU A 262 -9.26 13.67 -15.45
CA LEU A 262 -9.42 12.99 -14.16
C LEU A 262 -10.73 13.40 -13.47
N ARG A 263 -11.13 14.68 -13.53
CA ARG A 263 -12.42 15.13 -12.98
C ARG A 263 -13.61 14.48 -13.69
N GLN A 264 -13.51 14.27 -15.02
CA GLN A 264 -14.53 13.54 -15.76
C GLN A 264 -14.56 12.07 -15.33
N PHE A 265 -13.40 11.43 -15.27
CA PHE A 265 -13.29 10.05 -14.86
C PHE A 265 -13.76 9.83 -13.41
N ASP A 266 -13.51 10.80 -12.50
CA ASP A 266 -14.02 10.79 -11.13
C ASP A 266 -15.56 10.76 -11.10
N ARG A 267 -16.24 11.65 -11.84
CA ARG A 267 -17.71 11.64 -11.95
C ARG A 267 -18.23 10.28 -12.40
N GLU A 268 -17.62 9.69 -13.40
CA GLU A 268 -18.02 8.38 -13.93
C GLU A 268 -17.77 7.23 -12.93
N CYS A 269 -16.69 7.29 -12.15
CA CYS A 269 -16.43 6.36 -11.05
C CYS A 269 -17.49 6.50 -9.94
N ILE A 270 -17.85 7.73 -9.55
CA ILE A 270 -18.88 8.01 -8.54
C ILE A 270 -20.24 7.46 -8.99
N GLU A 271 -20.66 7.75 -10.22
CA GLU A 271 -21.92 7.25 -10.79
C GLU A 271 -22.02 5.73 -10.79
N ARG A 272 -20.89 5.04 -10.99
CA ARG A 272 -20.78 3.58 -10.99
C ARG A 272 -20.49 2.99 -9.62
N ASN A 273 -20.35 3.82 -8.57
CA ASN A 273 -19.97 3.41 -7.22
C ASN A 273 -18.63 2.65 -7.18
N LEU A 274 -17.65 3.05 -7.98
CA LEU A 274 -16.32 2.42 -8.05
C LEU A 274 -15.29 3.25 -7.30
N SER A 275 -14.51 2.60 -6.43
CA SER A 275 -13.43 3.22 -5.66
C SER A 275 -12.18 2.35 -5.75
N PRO A 276 -11.10 2.83 -6.41
CA PRO A 276 -9.87 2.06 -6.60
C PRO A 276 -8.94 2.14 -5.38
N GLY A 277 -9.44 1.76 -4.20
CA GLY A 277 -8.69 1.83 -2.94
C GLY A 277 -7.42 0.96 -2.92
N GLY A 278 -7.44 -0.19 -3.60
CA GLY A 278 -6.24 -1.02 -3.73
C GLY A 278 -5.14 -0.34 -4.57
N SER A 279 -5.52 0.45 -5.57
CA SER A 279 -4.59 1.25 -6.37
C SER A 279 -4.03 2.43 -5.58
N ALA A 280 -4.85 3.06 -4.72
CA ALA A 280 -4.41 4.08 -3.76
C ALA A 280 -3.38 3.52 -2.76
N ASP A 281 -3.63 2.33 -2.19
CA ASP A 281 -2.67 1.64 -1.31
C ASP A 281 -1.32 1.42 -2.02
N LEU A 282 -1.32 0.96 -3.27
CA LEU A 282 -0.10 0.77 -4.06
C LEU A 282 0.61 2.10 -4.40
N LEU A 283 -0.13 3.20 -4.57
CA LEU A 283 0.46 4.52 -4.77
C LEU A 283 1.21 5.00 -3.51
N ILE A 284 0.65 4.76 -2.32
CA ILE A 284 1.34 5.03 -1.04
C ILE A 284 2.68 4.30 -1.01
N LEU A 285 2.70 3.01 -1.38
CA LEU A 285 3.94 2.22 -1.40
C LEU A 285 4.91 2.73 -2.46
N THR A 286 4.41 3.15 -3.62
CA THR A 286 5.24 3.71 -4.70
C THR A 286 5.97 4.95 -4.23
N TRP A 287 5.26 5.91 -3.62
CA TRP A 287 5.88 7.11 -3.09
C TRP A 287 6.87 6.80 -1.97
N PHE A 288 6.50 5.91 -1.03
CA PHE A 288 7.37 5.48 0.06
C PHE A 288 8.68 4.88 -0.45
N LEU A 289 8.60 3.95 -1.40
CA LEU A 289 9.77 3.28 -1.97
C LEU A 289 10.62 4.21 -2.86
N ALA A 290 10.04 5.26 -3.41
CA ALA A 290 10.79 6.28 -4.15
C ALA A 290 11.67 7.17 -3.24
N GLN A 291 11.49 7.12 -1.93
CA GLN A 291 12.28 7.90 -0.96
C GLN A 291 13.46 7.12 -0.36
N ILE A 292 13.63 5.84 -0.71
CA ILE A 292 14.66 4.96 -0.12
C ILE A 292 15.66 4.42 -1.12
#